data_747af06e481795b55fcb80cc8ae2f8b9
#
_entry.id   747af06e481795b55fcb80cc8ae2f8b9
#
_cell.length_a   1.000
_cell.length_b   1.000
_cell.length_c   1.000
_cell.angle_alpha   90.00
_cell.angle_beta   90.00
_cell.angle_gamma   90.00
#
_symmetry.space_group_name_H-M   'P 1'
#
loop_
_entity.id
_entity.type
_entity.pdbx_description
1 polymer ?
#
loop_
_entity_poly.entity_id
_entity_poly.type
_entity_poly.pdbx_seq_one_letter_code
_entity_poly.pdbx_strand_id
1 'polypeptide(L)'
;MTKRLTEVAKKAGVSEATVSRVLNGRDGVSEATRTAVLTALDVLGYERPTKLRGERARLVGLVLPELQNPIFPALAEVVTGSLAQRGFTPALCARTIGGVSEMDYVEMLLDHQVSGVIFAGGSYALADARHDHYRRLTDRGLPVVLVNAGVDELGFPRVSTDDAVAVEQAYGHLRSLGHERIGMVLGPEGHVPSRRKLDAMAQAAGWDDDTAYVERSSFSMEGARVAAGKLVERGVTGIICASDVLALGAIRAARRLGRVVPTDVSVVGFDDSAFMTCTDPPLTTVRQPIETMGQAAVDLLVTQIEGAGVLHDELLFEPELVVRGSTAPAPGR
;
A
#
# COMPACT_ATOMS: atom_id res chain seq x y z
N MET A 1 -39.45 7.31 -16.55
CA MET A 1 -38.51 8.31 -17.07
C MET A 1 -39.18 9.63 -17.44
N THR A 2 -40.33 9.64 -18.08
CA THR A 2 -40.99 10.83 -18.62
C THR A 2 -41.36 11.90 -17.56
N LYS A 3 -41.97 11.54 -16.43
CA LYS A 3 -42.33 12.49 -15.35
C LYS A 3 -41.14 13.31 -14.81
N ARG A 4 -39.96 12.68 -14.70
CA ARG A 4 -38.73 13.30 -14.19
C ARG A 4 -38.21 14.42 -15.10
N LEU A 5 -38.24 14.19 -16.42
CA LEU A 5 -37.79 15.20 -17.41
C LEU A 5 -38.72 16.42 -17.43
N THR A 6 -40.03 16.21 -17.33
CA THR A 6 -41.04 17.27 -17.30
C THR A 6 -40.90 18.20 -16.11
N GLU A 7 -40.65 17.64 -14.91
CA GLU A 7 -40.46 18.42 -13.68
C GLU A 7 -39.17 19.28 -13.73
N VAL A 8 -38.07 18.69 -14.21
CA VAL A 8 -36.81 19.42 -14.40
C VAL A 8 -36.95 20.52 -15.45
N ALA A 9 -37.59 20.22 -16.58
CA ALA A 9 -37.83 21.18 -17.64
C ALA A 9 -38.65 22.40 -17.15
N LYS A 10 -39.71 22.13 -16.40
CA LYS A 10 -40.55 23.18 -15.78
C LYS A 10 -39.77 24.03 -14.78
N LYS A 11 -38.96 23.41 -13.94
CA LYS A 11 -38.15 24.09 -12.92
C LYS A 11 -37.02 24.92 -13.51
N ALA A 12 -36.39 24.41 -14.58
CA ALA A 12 -35.27 25.08 -15.28
C ALA A 12 -35.77 26.11 -16.33
N GLY A 13 -37.05 26.16 -16.64
CA GLY A 13 -37.60 27.07 -17.66
C GLY A 13 -37.23 26.74 -19.11
N VAL A 14 -36.99 25.44 -19.40
CA VAL A 14 -36.53 24.97 -20.72
C VAL A 14 -37.41 23.80 -21.22
N SER A 15 -37.25 23.42 -22.48
CA SER A 15 -37.91 22.23 -23.03
C SER A 15 -37.35 20.92 -22.50
N GLU A 16 -38.15 19.84 -22.48
CA GLU A 16 -37.67 18.48 -22.15
C GLU A 16 -36.54 18.02 -23.08
N ALA A 17 -36.60 18.42 -24.37
CA ALA A 17 -35.54 18.17 -25.33
C ALA A 17 -34.21 18.83 -24.92
N THR A 18 -34.26 20.05 -24.38
CA THR A 18 -33.12 20.78 -23.84
C THR A 18 -32.58 20.07 -22.60
N VAL A 19 -33.45 19.66 -21.66
CA VAL A 19 -33.06 18.86 -20.49
C VAL A 19 -32.38 17.57 -20.96
N SER A 20 -32.97 16.84 -21.89
CA SER A 20 -32.37 15.60 -22.44
C SER A 20 -31.01 15.84 -23.10
N ARG A 21 -30.81 16.95 -23.82
CA ARG A 21 -29.50 17.31 -24.40
C ARG A 21 -28.46 17.58 -23.31
N VAL A 22 -28.83 18.36 -22.29
CA VAL A 22 -27.98 18.61 -21.14
C VAL A 22 -27.64 17.29 -20.44
N LEU A 23 -28.63 16.43 -20.14
CA LEU A 23 -28.44 15.14 -19.47
C LEU A 23 -27.56 14.16 -20.26
N ASN A 24 -27.51 14.29 -21.57
CA ASN A 24 -26.67 13.44 -22.42
C ASN A 24 -25.34 14.10 -22.83
N GLY A 25 -25.00 15.26 -22.30
CA GLY A 25 -23.74 15.97 -22.58
C GLY A 25 -23.60 16.40 -24.06
N ARG A 26 -24.72 16.65 -24.77
CA ARG A 26 -24.69 17.06 -26.19
C ARG A 26 -24.37 18.54 -26.32
N ASP A 27 -23.62 18.89 -27.35
CA ASP A 27 -23.30 20.28 -27.69
C ASP A 27 -24.52 21.08 -28.14
N GLY A 28 -24.40 22.43 -28.15
CA GLY A 28 -25.46 23.33 -28.61
C GLY A 28 -26.40 23.83 -27.50
N VAL A 29 -26.01 23.74 -26.25
CA VAL A 29 -26.67 24.31 -25.07
C VAL A 29 -25.74 25.33 -24.41
N SER A 30 -26.26 26.55 -24.15
CA SER A 30 -25.47 27.58 -23.48
C SER A 30 -25.13 27.20 -22.04
N GLU A 31 -24.00 27.70 -21.51
CA GLU A 31 -23.56 27.44 -20.16
C GLU A 31 -24.61 27.86 -19.12
N ALA A 32 -25.25 28.99 -19.32
CA ALA A 32 -26.33 29.46 -18.47
C ALA A 32 -27.51 28.46 -18.42
N THR A 33 -27.92 27.92 -19.59
CA THR A 33 -28.96 26.89 -19.67
C THR A 33 -28.55 25.58 -19.02
N ARG A 34 -27.30 25.17 -19.20
CA ARG A 34 -26.72 23.99 -18.54
C ARG A 34 -26.78 24.13 -17.04
N THR A 35 -26.31 25.25 -16.50
CA THR A 35 -26.36 25.57 -15.07
C THR A 35 -27.77 25.57 -14.51
N ALA A 36 -28.74 26.18 -15.22
CA ALA A 36 -30.13 26.19 -14.79
C ALA A 36 -30.75 24.79 -14.68
N VAL A 37 -30.44 23.88 -15.63
CA VAL A 37 -30.91 22.49 -15.61
C VAL A 37 -30.27 21.70 -14.47
N LEU A 38 -28.98 21.90 -14.23
CA LEU A 38 -28.27 21.23 -13.13
C LEU A 38 -28.78 21.67 -11.76
N THR A 39 -29.01 22.97 -11.58
CA THR A 39 -29.62 23.52 -10.36
C THR A 39 -31.03 22.99 -10.13
N ALA A 40 -31.82 22.87 -11.18
CA ALA A 40 -33.17 22.31 -11.09
C ALA A 40 -33.14 20.82 -10.67
N LEU A 41 -32.19 20.03 -11.14
CA LEU A 41 -32.00 18.64 -10.70
C LEU A 41 -31.69 18.56 -9.19
N ASP A 42 -30.78 19.39 -8.72
CA ASP A 42 -30.36 19.42 -7.31
C ASP A 42 -31.52 19.83 -6.40
N VAL A 43 -32.29 20.89 -6.78
CA VAL A 43 -33.46 21.37 -6.00
C VAL A 43 -34.54 20.30 -5.93
N LEU A 44 -34.74 19.50 -6.99
CA LEU A 44 -35.73 18.43 -7.03
C LEU A 44 -35.25 17.12 -6.40
N GLY A 45 -34.00 17.08 -5.86
CA GLY A 45 -33.42 15.90 -5.25
C GLY A 45 -33.09 14.76 -6.24
N TYR A 46 -33.01 15.09 -7.52
CA TYR A 46 -32.61 14.09 -8.53
C TYR A 46 -31.10 13.99 -8.65
N GLU A 47 -30.57 12.77 -8.57
CA GLU A 47 -29.16 12.54 -8.86
C GLU A 47 -28.81 13.00 -10.28
N ARG A 48 -27.74 13.77 -10.39
CA ARG A 48 -27.17 14.14 -11.68
C ARG A 48 -26.70 12.87 -12.39
N PRO A 49 -27.03 12.66 -13.67
CA PRO A 49 -26.42 11.59 -14.45
C PRO A 49 -24.90 11.68 -14.38
N THR A 50 -24.23 10.54 -14.30
CA THR A 50 -22.76 10.45 -14.15
C THR A 50 -22.00 11.27 -15.20
N LYS A 51 -22.56 11.39 -16.43
CA LYS A 51 -22.02 12.22 -17.52
C LYS A 51 -22.11 13.74 -17.29
N LEU A 52 -22.86 14.19 -16.31
CA LEU A 52 -23.11 15.61 -16.00
C LEU A 52 -22.65 16.04 -14.62
N ARG A 53 -22.02 15.13 -13.88
CA ARG A 53 -21.29 15.48 -12.67
C ARG A 53 -19.99 16.22 -13.02
N GLY A 54 -20.11 17.28 -13.80
CA GLY A 54 -19.09 18.17 -14.34
C GLY A 54 -17.67 17.61 -14.28
N GLU A 55 -16.98 17.47 -15.43
CA GLU A 55 -15.70 16.82 -15.60
C GLU A 55 -15.70 15.36 -15.15
N ARG A 56 -15.27 14.41 -15.99
CA ARG A 56 -15.09 12.97 -15.68
C ARG A 56 -14.83 12.82 -14.19
N ALA A 57 -15.69 12.10 -13.47
CA ALA A 57 -15.43 11.86 -12.06
C ALA A 57 -13.94 11.50 -11.97
N ARG A 58 -13.15 12.39 -11.34
CA ARG A 58 -11.70 12.23 -11.21
C ARG A 58 -11.45 11.07 -10.25
N LEU A 59 -11.94 9.88 -10.67
CA LEU A 59 -11.85 8.66 -9.89
C LEU A 59 -10.44 8.12 -10.01
N VAL A 60 -9.83 7.82 -8.88
CA VAL A 60 -8.51 7.18 -8.80
C VAL A 60 -8.63 5.89 -8.02
N GLY A 61 -8.19 4.79 -8.60
CA GLY A 61 -8.12 3.50 -7.91
C GLY A 61 -6.97 3.50 -6.89
N LEU A 62 -7.25 3.02 -5.68
CA LEU A 62 -6.23 2.64 -4.70
C LEU A 62 -6.39 1.16 -4.41
N VAL A 63 -5.43 0.35 -4.89
CA VAL A 63 -5.45 -1.10 -4.77
C VAL A 63 -4.51 -1.54 -3.66
N LEU A 64 -5.07 -2.27 -2.68
CA LEU A 64 -4.35 -2.79 -1.51
C LEU A 64 -4.33 -4.31 -1.51
N PRO A 65 -3.25 -4.96 -1.03
CA PRO A 65 -3.17 -6.41 -0.98
C PRO A 65 -4.08 -7.02 0.09
N GLU A 66 -4.36 -6.28 1.17
CA GLU A 66 -5.18 -6.69 2.30
C GLU A 66 -5.49 -5.51 3.22
N LEU A 67 -6.36 -5.72 4.22
CA LEU A 67 -6.69 -4.73 5.27
C LEU A 67 -6.33 -5.20 6.69
N GLN A 68 -5.79 -6.42 6.84
CA GLN A 68 -5.46 -6.97 8.16
C GLN A 68 -4.12 -6.45 8.70
N ASN A 69 -3.14 -6.20 7.83
CA ASN A 69 -1.91 -5.51 8.23
C ASN A 69 -2.21 -4.00 8.34
N PRO A 70 -2.09 -3.39 9.54
CA PRO A 70 -2.51 -2.01 9.80
C PRO A 70 -1.80 -0.94 8.97
N ILE A 71 -0.64 -1.26 8.39
CA ILE A 71 0.11 -0.32 7.53
C ILE A 71 -0.70 0.07 6.28
N PHE A 72 -1.46 -0.87 5.70
CA PHE A 72 -2.22 -0.60 4.48
C PHE A 72 -3.43 0.32 4.72
N PRO A 73 -4.27 0.14 5.75
CA PRO A 73 -5.27 1.13 6.13
C PRO A 73 -4.68 2.51 6.44
N ALA A 74 -3.54 2.59 7.14
CA ALA A 74 -2.90 3.85 7.46
C ALA A 74 -2.40 4.57 6.19
N LEU A 75 -1.74 3.86 5.28
CA LEU A 75 -1.35 4.41 3.98
C LEU A 75 -2.57 4.83 3.15
N ALA A 76 -3.65 4.03 3.18
CA ALA A 76 -4.88 4.37 2.47
C ALA A 76 -5.50 5.67 2.97
N GLU A 77 -5.47 5.95 4.27
CA GLU A 77 -5.95 7.21 4.85
C GLU A 77 -5.15 8.40 4.29
N VAL A 78 -3.82 8.31 4.26
CA VAL A 78 -2.94 9.35 3.71
C VAL A 78 -3.23 9.58 2.23
N VAL A 79 -3.25 8.51 1.42
CA VAL A 79 -3.44 8.60 -0.03
C VAL A 79 -4.83 9.14 -0.38
N THR A 80 -5.88 8.64 0.29
CA THR A 80 -7.26 9.10 0.02
C THR A 80 -7.47 10.54 0.44
N GLY A 81 -6.90 10.97 1.57
CA GLY A 81 -6.92 12.37 2.01
C GLY A 81 -6.19 13.29 1.03
N SER A 82 -5.01 12.88 0.58
CA SER A 82 -4.21 13.64 -0.39
C SER A 82 -4.90 13.76 -1.77
N LEU A 83 -5.53 12.69 -2.25
CA LEU A 83 -6.34 12.69 -3.49
C LEU A 83 -7.55 13.63 -3.38
N ALA A 84 -8.27 13.56 -2.25
CA ALA A 84 -9.45 14.40 -2.01
C ALA A 84 -9.09 15.90 -2.02
N GLN A 85 -7.96 16.29 -1.42
CA GLN A 85 -7.47 17.67 -1.42
C GLN A 85 -7.17 18.17 -2.85
N ARG A 86 -6.83 17.28 -3.78
CA ARG A 86 -6.57 17.60 -5.20
C ARG A 86 -7.81 17.45 -6.10
N GLY A 87 -8.99 17.24 -5.50
CA GLY A 87 -10.27 17.12 -6.21
C GLY A 87 -10.48 15.77 -6.90
N PHE A 88 -9.76 14.72 -6.48
CA PHE A 88 -9.98 13.35 -6.93
C PHE A 88 -10.85 12.57 -5.95
N THR A 89 -11.64 11.65 -6.46
CA THR A 89 -12.43 10.71 -5.66
C THR A 89 -11.69 9.37 -5.59
N PRO A 90 -11.23 8.92 -4.42
CA PRO A 90 -10.56 7.63 -4.29
C PRO A 90 -11.57 6.47 -4.34
N ALA A 91 -11.23 5.41 -5.08
CA ALA A 91 -11.92 4.13 -5.09
C ALA A 91 -11.02 3.08 -4.43
N LEU A 92 -11.34 2.70 -3.19
CA LEU A 92 -10.56 1.71 -2.45
C LEU A 92 -10.91 0.29 -2.92
N CYS A 93 -9.91 -0.44 -3.38
CA CYS A 93 -9.98 -1.83 -3.83
C CYS A 93 -9.04 -2.68 -2.95
N ALA A 94 -9.59 -3.44 -2.02
CA ALA A 94 -8.81 -4.28 -1.14
C ALA A 94 -9.07 -5.76 -1.43
N ARG A 95 -8.01 -6.52 -1.65
CA ARG A 95 -8.10 -7.95 -1.89
C ARG A 95 -8.44 -8.69 -0.60
N THR A 96 -9.31 -9.69 -0.71
CA THR A 96 -9.66 -10.59 0.38
C THR A 96 -9.52 -12.04 -0.07
N ILE A 97 -9.21 -12.94 0.86
CA ILE A 97 -9.13 -14.36 0.57
C ILE A 97 -10.50 -14.87 0.08
N GLY A 98 -10.54 -15.46 -1.11
CA GLY A 98 -11.79 -15.91 -1.75
C GLY A 98 -12.70 -14.81 -2.29
N GLY A 99 -12.25 -13.54 -2.25
CA GLY A 99 -12.96 -12.39 -2.82
C GLY A 99 -12.48 -12.01 -4.22
N VAL A 100 -12.67 -10.74 -4.58
CA VAL A 100 -12.28 -10.18 -5.87
C VAL A 100 -10.75 -10.20 -6.02
N SER A 101 -10.26 -10.68 -7.15
CA SER A 101 -8.83 -10.69 -7.46
C SER A 101 -8.32 -9.30 -7.85
N GLU A 102 -7.00 -9.10 -7.79
CA GLU A 102 -6.38 -7.85 -8.26
C GLU A 102 -6.65 -7.60 -9.75
N MET A 103 -6.65 -8.66 -10.56
CA MET A 103 -6.97 -8.59 -11.99
C MET A 103 -8.42 -8.12 -12.22
N ASP A 104 -9.38 -8.64 -11.47
CA ASP A 104 -10.79 -8.23 -11.59
C ASP A 104 -10.97 -6.76 -11.16
N TYR A 105 -10.24 -6.30 -10.13
CA TYR A 105 -10.22 -4.88 -9.77
C TYR A 105 -9.66 -4.01 -10.88
N VAL A 106 -8.58 -4.43 -11.54
CA VAL A 106 -8.02 -3.71 -12.69
C VAL A 106 -9.05 -3.60 -13.81
N GLU A 107 -9.75 -4.69 -14.13
CA GLU A 107 -10.81 -4.68 -15.16
C GLU A 107 -11.94 -3.72 -14.78
N MET A 108 -12.43 -3.80 -13.56
CA MET A 108 -13.45 -2.90 -13.04
C MET A 108 -13.02 -1.42 -13.12
N LEU A 109 -11.78 -1.10 -12.73
CA LEU A 109 -11.26 0.27 -12.77
C LEU A 109 -11.16 0.79 -14.22
N LEU A 110 -10.72 -0.07 -15.15
CA LEU A 110 -10.69 0.27 -16.58
C LEU A 110 -12.09 0.52 -17.15
N ASP A 111 -13.08 -0.30 -16.80
CA ASP A 111 -14.46 -0.14 -17.23
C ASP A 111 -15.10 1.15 -16.69
N HIS A 112 -14.72 1.56 -15.48
CA HIS A 112 -15.14 2.83 -14.86
C HIS A 112 -14.34 4.04 -15.35
N GLN A 113 -13.39 3.84 -16.28
CA GLN A 113 -12.59 4.92 -16.87
C GLN A 113 -11.92 5.82 -15.81
N VAL A 114 -11.29 5.20 -14.80
CA VAL A 114 -10.56 5.94 -13.77
C VAL A 114 -9.45 6.80 -14.38
N SER A 115 -9.07 7.88 -13.71
CA SER A 115 -8.02 8.80 -14.15
C SER A 115 -6.61 8.23 -13.92
N GLY A 116 -6.46 7.31 -12.97
CA GLY A 116 -5.20 6.65 -12.64
C GLY A 116 -5.37 5.64 -11.51
N VAL A 117 -4.30 4.91 -11.20
CA VAL A 117 -4.29 3.87 -10.15
C VAL A 117 -3.01 3.94 -9.33
N ILE A 118 -3.14 3.85 -8.00
CA ILE A 118 -2.04 3.61 -7.08
C ILE A 118 -2.16 2.18 -6.57
N PHE A 119 -1.09 1.39 -6.69
CA PHE A 119 -0.99 0.06 -6.08
C PHE A 119 -0.06 0.14 -4.86
N ALA A 120 -0.53 -0.32 -3.72
CA ALA A 120 0.23 -0.33 -2.47
C ALA A 120 0.48 -1.76 -1.98
N GLY A 121 1.25 -2.52 -2.73
CA GLY A 121 1.44 -3.95 -2.57
C GLY A 121 0.57 -4.75 -3.53
N GLY A 122 0.94 -5.98 -3.79
CA GLY A 122 0.22 -6.86 -4.70
C GLY A 122 1.14 -7.72 -5.56
N SER A 123 0.61 -8.16 -6.71
CA SER A 123 1.33 -9.08 -7.60
C SER A 123 2.60 -8.47 -8.21
N TYR A 124 2.67 -7.16 -8.38
CA TYR A 124 3.87 -6.49 -8.90
C TYR A 124 5.09 -6.63 -7.98
N ALA A 125 4.86 -6.87 -6.69
CA ALA A 125 5.92 -7.11 -5.71
C ALA A 125 6.36 -8.58 -5.65
N LEU A 126 5.79 -9.47 -6.48
CA LEU A 126 6.11 -10.89 -6.56
C LEU A 126 6.71 -11.20 -7.93
N ALA A 127 7.99 -11.55 -7.97
CA ALA A 127 8.74 -11.79 -9.22
C ALA A 127 8.21 -12.97 -10.04
N ASP A 128 7.61 -13.96 -9.37
CA ASP A 128 7.03 -15.17 -9.95
C ASP A 128 5.52 -15.07 -10.26
N ALA A 129 4.90 -13.93 -10.00
CA ALA A 129 3.49 -13.71 -10.29
C ALA A 129 3.23 -13.35 -11.76
N ARG A 130 1.99 -13.48 -12.19
CA ARG A 130 1.55 -13.00 -13.51
C ARG A 130 1.31 -11.49 -13.47
N HIS A 131 1.88 -10.78 -14.45
CA HIS A 131 1.82 -9.33 -14.54
C HIS A 131 1.00 -8.80 -15.74
N ASP A 132 0.24 -9.67 -16.41
CA ASP A 132 -0.49 -9.32 -17.65
C ASP A 132 -1.49 -8.17 -17.45
N HIS A 133 -2.14 -8.10 -16.29
CA HIS A 133 -3.11 -7.04 -15.98
C HIS A 133 -2.45 -5.66 -15.84
N TYR A 134 -1.19 -5.56 -15.38
CA TYR A 134 -0.45 -4.30 -15.35
C TYR A 134 -0.10 -3.82 -16.76
N ARG A 135 0.30 -4.74 -17.67
CA ARG A 135 0.58 -4.41 -19.08
C ARG A 135 -0.65 -3.79 -19.74
N ARG A 136 -1.85 -4.27 -19.43
CA ARG A 136 -3.11 -3.68 -19.93
C ARG A 136 -3.30 -2.24 -19.51
N LEU A 137 -2.81 -1.83 -18.33
CA LEU A 137 -2.83 -0.43 -17.89
C LEU A 137 -1.88 0.41 -18.75
N THR A 138 -0.67 -0.09 -19.02
CA THR A 138 0.31 0.54 -19.91
C THR A 138 -0.25 0.69 -21.33
N ASP A 139 -0.84 -0.37 -21.89
CA ASP A 139 -1.42 -0.36 -23.25
C ASP A 139 -2.55 0.66 -23.38
N ARG A 140 -3.24 0.98 -22.30
CA ARG A 140 -4.29 2.01 -22.24
C ARG A 140 -3.75 3.41 -21.92
N GLY A 141 -2.45 3.56 -21.68
CA GLY A 141 -1.84 4.81 -21.27
C GLY A 141 -2.39 5.35 -19.94
N LEU A 142 -2.86 4.47 -19.05
CA LEU A 142 -3.41 4.87 -17.77
C LEU A 142 -2.26 5.21 -16.80
N PRO A 143 -2.28 6.40 -16.15
CA PRO A 143 -1.35 6.75 -15.09
C PRO A 143 -1.34 5.73 -13.95
N VAL A 144 -0.16 5.24 -13.59
CA VAL A 144 0.03 4.26 -12.51
C VAL A 144 1.23 4.64 -11.65
N VAL A 145 1.11 4.44 -10.35
CA VAL A 145 2.22 4.53 -9.38
C VAL A 145 2.19 3.30 -8.48
N LEU A 146 3.37 2.73 -8.23
CA LEU A 146 3.55 1.61 -7.31
C LEU A 146 4.14 2.11 -5.99
N VAL A 147 3.63 1.62 -4.87
CA VAL A 147 4.19 1.89 -3.53
C VAL A 147 4.92 0.65 -3.04
N ASN A 148 6.14 0.84 -2.60
CA ASN A 148 7.13 -0.18 -2.30
C ASN A 148 7.73 -0.86 -3.56
N ALA A 149 8.80 -1.62 -3.33
CA ALA A 149 9.57 -2.25 -4.39
C ALA A 149 8.75 -3.26 -5.19
N GLY A 150 8.95 -3.28 -6.46
CA GLY A 150 8.31 -4.19 -7.40
C GLY A 150 9.28 -4.66 -8.48
N VAL A 151 8.79 -5.46 -9.42
CA VAL A 151 9.57 -5.91 -10.56
C VAL A 151 9.86 -4.75 -11.53
N ASP A 152 11.10 -4.66 -12.01
CA ASP A 152 11.54 -3.52 -12.83
C ASP A 152 10.91 -3.51 -14.23
N GLU A 153 10.55 -4.68 -14.76
CA GLU A 153 10.00 -4.87 -16.11
C GLU A 153 8.65 -4.17 -16.32
N LEU A 154 7.97 -3.74 -15.26
CA LEU A 154 6.69 -3.03 -15.38
C LEU A 154 6.87 -1.56 -15.78
N GLY A 155 8.02 -0.95 -15.49
CA GLY A 155 8.35 0.40 -15.91
C GLY A 155 7.46 1.51 -15.33
N PHE A 156 6.74 1.27 -14.23
CA PHE A 156 5.95 2.30 -13.54
C PHE A 156 6.81 3.07 -12.54
N PRO A 157 6.54 4.37 -12.31
CA PRO A 157 7.13 5.11 -11.20
C PRO A 157 6.86 4.44 -9.87
N ARG A 158 7.85 4.45 -8.97
CA ARG A 158 7.75 3.80 -7.67
C ARG A 158 8.11 4.75 -6.54
N VAL A 159 7.46 4.56 -5.41
CA VAL A 159 7.73 5.23 -4.14
C VAL A 159 7.98 4.14 -3.09
N SER A 160 9.17 4.05 -2.55
CA SER A 160 9.57 2.93 -1.69
C SER A 160 10.29 3.40 -0.43
N THR A 161 10.15 2.64 0.65
CA THR A 161 11.08 2.73 1.77
C THR A 161 12.44 2.18 1.35
N ASP A 162 13.53 2.80 1.80
CA ASP A 162 14.87 2.25 1.62
C ASP A 162 15.06 1.02 2.50
N ASP A 163 14.90 -0.16 1.87
CA ASP A 163 15.01 -1.46 2.53
C ASP A 163 16.43 -1.73 3.07
N ALA A 164 17.45 -1.17 2.42
CA ALA A 164 18.85 -1.36 2.85
C ALA A 164 19.11 -0.59 4.15
N VAL A 165 18.76 0.70 4.17
CA VAL A 165 18.86 1.54 5.39
C VAL A 165 18.03 0.95 6.53
N ALA A 166 16.83 0.42 6.24
CA ALA A 166 15.99 -0.22 7.24
C ALA A 166 16.67 -1.40 7.93
N VAL A 167 17.30 -2.27 7.13
CA VAL A 167 18.03 -3.44 7.64
C VAL A 167 19.29 -3.02 8.38
N GLU A 168 20.06 -2.07 7.85
CA GLU A 168 21.26 -1.54 8.51
C GLU A 168 20.96 -0.99 9.90
N GLN A 169 19.88 -0.22 10.06
CA GLN A 169 19.45 0.32 11.35
C GLN A 169 19.06 -0.79 12.32
N ALA A 170 18.23 -1.75 11.89
CA ALA A 170 17.77 -2.87 12.72
C ALA A 170 18.93 -3.79 13.13
N TYR A 171 19.79 -4.17 12.18
CA TYR A 171 20.94 -5.02 12.41
C TYR A 171 21.98 -4.33 13.30
N GLY A 172 22.35 -3.08 13.00
CA GLY A 172 23.26 -2.28 13.79
C GLY A 172 22.80 -2.14 15.25
N HIS A 173 21.47 -1.93 15.46
CA HIS A 173 20.89 -1.89 16.80
C HIS A 173 21.08 -3.21 17.55
N LEU A 174 20.72 -4.35 16.96
CA LEU A 174 20.91 -5.66 17.61
C LEU A 174 22.39 -5.99 17.85
N ARG A 175 23.27 -5.63 16.91
CA ARG A 175 24.72 -5.79 17.09
C ARG A 175 25.26 -4.95 18.25
N SER A 176 24.78 -3.71 18.40
CA SER A 176 25.17 -2.83 19.51
C SER A 176 24.75 -3.37 20.87
N LEU A 177 23.67 -4.15 20.92
CA LEU A 177 23.20 -4.88 22.09
C LEU A 177 23.95 -6.20 22.34
N GLY A 178 24.91 -6.55 21.47
CA GLY A 178 25.77 -7.73 21.61
C GLY A 178 25.20 -9.01 21.03
N HIS A 179 24.11 -8.95 20.24
CA HIS A 179 23.61 -10.13 19.56
C HIS A 179 24.58 -10.56 18.44
N GLU A 180 24.99 -11.82 18.46
CA GLU A 180 25.86 -12.42 17.44
C GLU A 180 25.07 -13.29 16.46
N ARG A 181 24.08 -14.05 16.97
CA ARG A 181 23.17 -14.85 16.16
C ARG A 181 21.86 -14.09 15.93
N ILE A 182 21.83 -13.39 14.79
CA ILE A 182 20.69 -12.60 14.37
C ILE A 182 20.05 -13.29 13.17
N GLY A 183 18.75 -13.47 13.16
CA GLY A 183 18.00 -14.08 12.06
C GLY A 183 16.95 -13.17 11.48
N MET A 184 16.41 -13.58 10.34
CA MET A 184 15.33 -12.86 9.66
C MET A 184 14.08 -13.74 9.46
N VAL A 185 12.90 -13.14 9.66
CA VAL A 185 11.62 -13.68 9.22
C VAL A 185 11.12 -12.81 8.09
N LEU A 186 11.10 -13.36 6.87
CA LEU A 186 10.78 -12.66 5.64
C LEU A 186 9.47 -13.17 5.02
N GLY A 187 8.93 -12.41 4.07
CA GLY A 187 7.85 -12.82 3.19
C GLY A 187 8.25 -13.95 2.23
N PRO A 188 7.35 -14.36 1.31
CA PRO A 188 7.61 -15.38 0.31
C PRO A 188 8.87 -15.10 -0.51
N GLU A 189 9.46 -16.14 -1.10
CA GLU A 189 10.74 -16.05 -1.81
C GLU A 189 10.71 -15.06 -2.98
N GLY A 190 9.67 -15.07 -3.78
CA GLY A 190 9.49 -14.14 -4.90
C GLY A 190 9.19 -12.69 -4.50
N HIS A 191 9.01 -12.39 -3.20
CA HIS A 191 8.65 -11.05 -2.74
C HIS A 191 9.86 -10.09 -2.80
N VAL A 192 9.82 -9.14 -3.73
CA VAL A 192 10.93 -8.21 -4.03
C VAL A 192 11.40 -7.41 -2.81
N PRO A 193 10.53 -6.77 -2.00
CA PRO A 193 10.98 -6.07 -0.79
C PRO A 193 11.67 -6.99 0.22
N SER A 194 11.20 -8.25 0.37
CA SER A 194 11.85 -9.23 1.25
C SER A 194 13.22 -9.66 0.73
N ARG A 195 13.40 -9.77 -0.58
CA ARG A 195 14.70 -10.06 -1.20
C ARG A 195 15.66 -8.91 -0.98
N ARG A 196 15.24 -7.64 -1.20
CA ARG A 196 16.08 -6.46 -0.94
C ARG A 196 16.57 -6.42 0.52
N LYS A 197 15.67 -6.71 1.47
CA LYS A 197 16.03 -6.80 2.90
C LYS A 197 17.05 -7.93 3.15
N LEU A 198 16.89 -9.07 2.50
CA LEU A 198 17.85 -10.19 2.62
C LEU A 198 19.22 -9.82 2.05
N ASP A 199 19.24 -9.21 0.86
CA ASP A 199 20.50 -8.79 0.20
C ASP A 199 21.26 -7.79 1.09
N ALA A 200 20.56 -6.81 1.67
CA ALA A 200 21.14 -5.86 2.61
C ALA A 200 21.67 -6.54 3.87
N MET A 201 20.94 -7.49 4.43
CA MET A 201 21.37 -8.25 5.60
C MET A 201 22.59 -9.11 5.30
N ALA A 202 22.60 -9.79 4.15
CA ALA A 202 23.75 -10.60 3.73
C ALA A 202 25.01 -9.74 3.60
N GLN A 203 24.89 -8.55 3.04
CA GLN A 203 26.01 -7.60 2.96
C GLN A 203 26.46 -7.11 4.34
N ALA A 204 25.54 -6.70 5.21
CA ALA A 204 25.86 -6.14 6.52
C ALA A 204 26.42 -7.18 7.50
N ALA A 205 25.94 -8.43 7.42
CA ALA A 205 26.33 -9.52 8.30
C ALA A 205 27.48 -10.39 7.75
N GLY A 206 27.84 -10.22 6.47
CA GLY A 206 28.79 -11.09 5.77
C GLY A 206 28.28 -12.52 5.63
N TRP A 207 26.97 -12.68 5.39
CA TRP A 207 26.34 -13.99 5.24
C TRP A 207 26.69 -14.62 3.89
N ASP A 208 26.89 -15.92 3.92
CA ASP A 208 26.80 -16.83 2.79
C ASP A 208 25.59 -17.76 2.96
N ASP A 209 25.32 -18.60 1.96
CA ASP A 209 24.13 -19.48 1.96
C ASP A 209 24.12 -20.46 3.15
N ASP A 210 25.30 -20.85 3.70
CA ASP A 210 25.40 -21.81 4.78
C ASP A 210 25.25 -21.15 6.17
N THR A 211 25.55 -19.85 6.28
CA THR A 211 25.53 -19.12 7.56
C THR A 211 24.26 -18.33 7.82
N ALA A 212 23.41 -18.16 6.81
CA ALA A 212 22.21 -17.37 6.91
C ALA A 212 21.15 -17.98 7.84
N TYR A 213 20.68 -17.17 8.80
CA TYR A 213 19.53 -17.49 9.65
C TYR A 213 18.24 -16.86 9.07
N VAL A 214 17.72 -17.45 8.00
CA VAL A 214 16.54 -16.93 7.29
C VAL A 214 15.42 -17.96 7.31
N GLU A 215 14.23 -17.50 7.67
CA GLU A 215 12.99 -18.26 7.52
C GLU A 215 11.96 -17.41 6.79
N ARG A 216 11.14 -18.06 5.97
CA ARG A 216 10.13 -17.40 5.16
C ARG A 216 8.73 -17.83 5.56
N SER A 217 7.79 -16.89 5.42
CA SER A 217 6.38 -17.19 5.66
C SER A 217 5.46 -16.31 4.80
N SER A 218 4.18 -16.64 4.75
CA SER A 218 3.17 -15.65 4.36
C SER A 218 3.16 -14.50 5.37
N PHE A 219 2.71 -13.32 4.97
CA PHE A 219 2.57 -12.16 5.87
C PHE A 219 1.42 -12.36 6.86
N SER A 220 1.56 -13.38 7.72
CA SER A 220 0.59 -13.73 8.76
C SER A 220 1.28 -14.02 10.09
N MET A 221 0.61 -13.67 11.18
CA MET A 221 1.14 -13.94 12.53
C MET A 221 1.39 -15.43 12.77
N GLU A 222 0.53 -16.31 12.25
CA GLU A 222 0.67 -17.76 12.45
C GLU A 222 1.83 -18.35 11.61
N GLY A 223 1.98 -17.91 10.36
CA GLY A 223 3.12 -18.30 9.54
C GLY A 223 4.44 -17.86 10.15
N ALA A 224 4.51 -16.62 10.63
CA ALA A 224 5.69 -16.09 11.31
C ALA A 224 6.00 -16.82 12.62
N ARG A 225 4.96 -17.25 13.37
CA ARG A 225 5.16 -18.06 14.58
C ARG A 225 5.89 -19.38 14.28
N VAL A 226 5.55 -20.02 13.18
CA VAL A 226 6.22 -21.28 12.77
C VAL A 226 7.65 -20.97 12.32
N ALA A 227 7.85 -19.97 11.48
CA ALA A 227 9.16 -19.58 10.95
C ALA A 227 10.11 -19.13 12.07
N ALA A 228 9.68 -18.20 12.93
CA ALA A 228 10.50 -17.73 14.05
C ALA A 228 10.82 -18.83 15.07
N GLY A 229 9.91 -19.80 15.27
CA GLY A 229 10.15 -20.95 16.14
C GLY A 229 11.41 -21.71 15.74
N LYS A 230 11.61 -21.98 14.45
CA LYS A 230 12.82 -22.64 13.93
C LYS A 230 14.10 -21.81 14.18
N LEU A 231 14.03 -20.49 14.06
CA LEU A 231 15.17 -19.62 14.37
C LEU A 231 15.55 -19.69 15.85
N VAL A 232 14.55 -19.63 16.75
CA VAL A 232 14.77 -19.74 18.20
C VAL A 232 15.36 -21.11 18.57
N GLU A 233 14.89 -22.21 17.98
CA GLU A 233 15.44 -23.56 18.17
C GLU A 233 16.89 -23.69 17.67
N ARG A 234 17.28 -22.94 16.64
CA ARG A 234 18.66 -22.81 16.14
C ARG A 234 19.53 -21.89 17.01
N GLY A 235 18.97 -21.34 18.09
CA GLY A 235 19.69 -20.50 19.06
C GLY A 235 19.91 -19.06 18.61
N VAL A 236 19.07 -18.55 17.71
CA VAL A 236 19.03 -17.13 17.35
C VAL A 236 18.53 -16.32 18.54
N THR A 237 19.22 -15.22 18.86
CA THR A 237 18.90 -14.34 20.00
C THR A 237 18.37 -12.98 19.57
N GLY A 238 18.53 -12.59 18.31
CA GLY A 238 17.96 -11.38 17.71
C GLY A 238 17.22 -11.73 16.42
N ILE A 239 15.99 -11.28 16.26
CA ILE A 239 15.16 -11.55 15.07
C ILE A 239 14.70 -10.25 14.45
N ILE A 240 14.98 -10.05 13.15
CA ILE A 240 14.47 -8.95 12.33
C ILE A 240 13.31 -9.50 11.48
N CYS A 241 12.16 -8.87 11.55
CA CYS A 241 10.96 -9.28 10.83
C CYS A 241 10.60 -8.28 9.72
N ALA A 242 10.15 -8.77 8.56
CA ALA A 242 9.80 -7.93 7.42
C ALA A 242 8.46 -7.18 7.58
N SER A 243 7.78 -7.34 8.71
CA SER A 243 6.61 -6.53 9.10
C SER A 243 6.35 -6.67 10.61
N ASP A 244 5.57 -5.75 11.17
CA ASP A 244 5.12 -5.82 12.57
C ASP A 244 4.27 -7.07 12.83
N VAL A 245 3.43 -7.46 11.88
CA VAL A 245 2.61 -8.69 11.99
C VAL A 245 3.50 -9.92 12.12
N LEU A 246 4.61 -9.99 11.37
CA LEU A 246 5.58 -11.06 11.50
C LEU A 246 6.32 -11.01 12.85
N ALA A 247 6.65 -9.81 13.33
CA ALA A 247 7.29 -9.62 14.64
C ALA A 247 6.39 -10.09 15.81
N LEU A 248 5.09 -9.81 15.76
CA LEU A 248 4.15 -10.34 16.74
C LEU A 248 4.07 -11.87 16.71
N GLY A 249 4.17 -12.47 15.52
CA GLY A 249 4.30 -13.92 15.35
C GLY A 249 5.58 -14.47 15.99
N ALA A 250 6.71 -13.76 15.81
CA ALA A 250 7.99 -14.14 16.42
C ALA A 250 7.96 -14.04 17.95
N ILE A 251 7.36 -13.00 18.52
CA ILE A 251 7.15 -12.87 19.98
C ILE A 251 6.31 -14.05 20.52
N ARG A 252 5.23 -14.43 19.80
CA ARG A 252 4.43 -15.60 20.17
C ARG A 252 5.22 -16.91 20.09
N ALA A 253 6.09 -17.07 19.07
CA ALA A 253 6.96 -18.23 18.96
C ALA A 253 7.90 -18.36 20.15
N ALA A 254 8.62 -17.29 20.51
CA ALA A 254 9.53 -17.25 21.66
C ALA A 254 8.80 -17.66 22.92
N ARG A 255 7.63 -17.05 23.23
CA ARG A 255 6.82 -17.38 24.41
C ARG A 255 6.40 -18.85 24.46
N ARG A 256 5.98 -19.45 23.33
CA ARG A 256 5.61 -20.87 23.27
C ARG A 256 6.77 -21.82 23.55
N LEU A 257 7.98 -21.38 23.24
CA LEU A 257 9.24 -22.12 23.50
C LEU A 257 9.82 -21.78 24.90
N GLY A 258 9.06 -21.12 25.77
CA GLY A 258 9.47 -20.75 27.11
C GLY A 258 10.53 -19.67 27.14
N ARG A 259 10.69 -18.88 26.07
CA ARG A 259 11.64 -17.76 25.97
C ARG A 259 10.94 -16.44 26.24
N VAL A 260 11.64 -15.56 26.93
CA VAL A 260 11.15 -14.23 27.28
C VAL A 260 11.68 -13.21 26.26
N VAL A 261 10.77 -12.40 25.71
CA VAL A 261 11.10 -11.22 24.92
C VAL A 261 11.00 -10.00 25.82
N PRO A 262 12.06 -9.20 25.95
CA PRO A 262 13.29 -9.20 25.16
C PRO A 262 14.46 -10.00 25.77
N THR A 263 14.36 -10.55 26.97
CA THR A 263 15.49 -11.05 27.78
C THR A 263 16.25 -12.21 27.13
N ASP A 264 15.53 -13.16 26.53
CA ASP A 264 16.13 -14.33 25.86
C ASP A 264 16.26 -14.11 24.34
N VAL A 265 15.29 -13.39 23.76
CA VAL A 265 15.21 -13.12 22.31
C VAL A 265 14.74 -11.69 22.09
N SER A 266 15.55 -10.89 21.42
CA SER A 266 15.18 -9.57 20.93
C SER A 266 14.45 -9.66 19.61
N VAL A 267 13.40 -8.86 19.40
CA VAL A 267 12.61 -8.83 18.16
C VAL A 267 12.47 -7.41 17.66
N VAL A 268 12.77 -7.20 16.38
CA VAL A 268 12.58 -5.94 15.64
C VAL A 268 11.56 -6.15 14.55
N GLY A 269 10.54 -5.29 14.48
CA GLY A 269 9.52 -5.25 13.44
C GLY A 269 9.88 -4.33 12.27
N PHE A 270 8.91 -4.14 11.39
CA PHE A 270 8.94 -3.20 10.29
C PHE A 270 7.51 -2.72 10.05
N ASP A 271 7.27 -1.45 9.85
CA ASP A 271 6.07 -0.66 9.55
C ASP A 271 5.84 0.47 10.58
N ASP A 272 6.01 0.22 11.87
CA ASP A 272 5.57 1.04 13.01
C ASP A 272 4.06 1.30 13.00
N SER A 273 3.29 0.22 12.89
CA SER A 273 1.84 0.28 12.91
C SER A 273 1.32 0.83 14.26
N ALA A 274 0.18 1.53 14.22
CA ALA A 274 -0.34 2.34 15.34
C ALA A 274 -0.42 1.63 16.71
N PHE A 275 -0.61 0.30 16.73
CA PHE A 275 -0.76 -0.46 17.98
C PHE A 275 0.55 -1.01 18.56
N MET A 276 1.69 -0.78 17.92
CA MET A 276 2.98 -1.35 18.34
C MET A 276 3.50 -0.77 19.66
N THR A 277 3.00 0.39 20.06
CA THR A 277 3.25 0.96 21.39
C THR A 277 2.47 0.28 22.51
N CYS A 278 1.37 -0.39 22.17
CA CYS A 278 0.45 -1.04 23.11
C CYS A 278 0.66 -2.55 23.23
N THR A 279 1.62 -3.12 22.47
CA THR A 279 1.98 -4.54 22.59
C THR A 279 2.75 -4.80 23.89
N ASP A 280 2.83 -6.06 24.30
CA ASP A 280 3.62 -6.47 25.46
C ASP A 280 4.65 -7.53 25.04
N PRO A 281 5.97 -7.16 25.03
CA PRO A 281 6.50 -5.80 25.25
C PRO A 281 6.16 -4.86 24.07
N PRO A 282 6.21 -3.52 24.26
CA PRO A 282 6.08 -2.56 23.17
C PRO A 282 7.14 -2.81 22.10
N LEU A 283 6.71 -2.91 20.81
CA LEU A 283 7.56 -3.39 19.73
C LEU A 283 8.56 -2.32 19.26
N THR A 284 9.86 -2.66 19.32
CA THR A 284 10.92 -1.99 18.56
C THR A 284 10.73 -2.31 17.09
N THR A 285 10.67 -1.30 16.23
CA THR A 285 10.34 -1.49 14.82
C THR A 285 10.94 -0.41 13.94
N VAL A 286 11.06 -0.66 12.65
CA VAL A 286 11.50 0.32 11.66
C VAL A 286 10.25 0.99 11.07
N ARG A 287 10.13 2.30 11.28
CA ARG A 287 9.02 3.11 10.78
C ARG A 287 9.18 3.40 9.30
N GLN A 288 8.14 3.10 8.52
CA GLN A 288 8.01 3.61 7.15
C GLN A 288 7.47 5.04 7.19
N PRO A 289 8.03 5.99 6.43
CA PRO A 289 7.50 7.37 6.38
C PRO A 289 6.27 7.47 5.46
N ILE A 290 5.18 6.78 5.83
CA ILE A 290 3.99 6.59 4.97
C ILE A 290 3.30 7.90 4.59
N GLU A 291 3.37 8.93 5.43
CA GLU A 291 2.80 10.25 5.15
C GLU A 291 3.48 10.89 3.92
N THR A 292 4.81 10.95 3.93
CA THR A 292 5.58 11.52 2.80
C THR A 292 5.54 10.62 1.58
N MET A 293 5.58 9.30 1.75
CA MET A 293 5.45 8.32 0.67
C MET A 293 4.09 8.42 -0.01
N GLY A 294 3.00 8.46 0.77
CA GLY A 294 1.64 8.56 0.25
C GLY A 294 1.40 9.87 -0.50
N GLN A 295 1.90 10.99 0.02
CA GLN A 295 1.85 12.29 -0.66
C GLN A 295 2.63 12.25 -1.98
N ALA A 296 3.86 11.73 -1.98
CA ALA A 296 4.69 11.61 -3.17
C ALA A 296 4.05 10.71 -4.24
N ALA A 297 3.44 9.59 -3.84
CA ALA A 297 2.72 8.72 -4.76
C ALA A 297 1.53 9.44 -5.43
N VAL A 298 0.79 10.26 -4.68
CA VAL A 298 -0.30 11.07 -5.23
C VAL A 298 0.24 12.16 -6.15
N ASP A 299 1.33 12.85 -5.79
CA ASP A 299 1.96 13.89 -6.61
C ASP A 299 2.44 13.33 -7.95
N LEU A 300 3.11 12.18 -7.94
CA LEU A 300 3.53 11.48 -9.15
C LEU A 300 2.34 11.09 -10.02
N LEU A 301 1.27 10.57 -9.43
CA LEU A 301 0.08 10.17 -10.18
C LEU A 301 -0.62 11.39 -10.80
N VAL A 302 -0.83 12.46 -10.04
CA VAL A 302 -1.48 13.69 -10.53
C VAL A 302 -0.67 14.33 -11.64
N THR A 303 0.65 14.38 -11.50
CA THR A 303 1.55 14.87 -12.55
C THR A 303 1.40 14.10 -13.86
N GLN A 304 1.28 12.77 -13.81
CA GLN A 304 1.00 11.95 -14.98
C GLN A 304 -0.41 12.23 -15.56
N ILE A 305 -1.43 12.35 -14.71
CA ILE A 305 -2.81 12.65 -15.14
C ILE A 305 -2.89 14.01 -15.86
N GLU A 306 -2.10 14.97 -15.45
CA GLU A 306 -2.01 16.31 -16.07
C GLU A 306 -1.16 16.32 -17.36
N GLY A 307 -0.60 15.18 -17.74
CA GLY A 307 0.14 15.00 -19.00
C GLY A 307 1.60 15.46 -18.94
N ALA A 308 2.13 15.72 -17.74
CA ALA A 308 3.56 15.98 -17.58
C ALA A 308 4.35 14.66 -17.55
N GLY A 309 5.52 14.64 -18.18
CA GLY A 309 6.41 13.49 -18.13
C GLY A 309 6.94 13.26 -16.70
N VAL A 310 6.80 12.04 -16.22
CA VAL A 310 7.37 11.60 -14.95
C VAL A 310 8.51 10.63 -15.23
N LEU A 311 9.61 10.75 -14.51
CA LEU A 311 10.67 9.74 -14.55
C LEU A 311 10.10 8.41 -14.02
N HIS A 312 10.44 7.33 -14.70
CA HIS A 312 10.07 5.96 -14.29
C HIS A 312 11.00 5.41 -13.21
N ASP A 313 11.64 6.30 -12.46
CA ASP A 313 12.59 5.98 -11.41
C ASP A 313 11.86 5.63 -10.11
N GLU A 314 12.59 5.05 -9.19
CA GLU A 314 12.14 4.75 -7.84
C GLU A 314 12.58 5.85 -6.88
N LEU A 315 11.64 6.47 -6.17
CA LEU A 315 11.91 7.39 -5.09
C LEU A 315 12.07 6.60 -3.79
N LEU A 316 13.28 6.63 -3.21
CA LEU A 316 13.57 5.98 -1.94
C LEU A 316 13.39 6.96 -0.79
N PHE A 317 12.70 6.51 0.26
CA PHE A 317 12.44 7.26 1.48
C PHE A 317 13.16 6.60 2.66
N GLU A 318 13.89 7.41 3.39
CA GLU A 318 14.65 6.95 4.55
C GLU A 318 13.72 6.54 5.70
N PRO A 319 13.82 5.30 6.23
CA PRO A 319 13.08 4.85 7.40
C PRO A 319 13.75 5.28 8.70
N GLU A 320 13.03 5.11 9.83
CA GLU A 320 13.50 5.41 11.17
C GLU A 320 13.36 4.21 12.10
N LEU A 321 14.43 3.79 12.77
CA LEU A 321 14.33 2.79 13.83
C LEU A 321 13.73 3.40 15.10
N VAL A 322 12.60 2.89 15.54
CA VAL A 322 11.90 3.29 16.75
C VAL A 322 12.14 2.25 17.85
N VAL A 323 13.05 2.54 18.76
CA VAL A 323 13.43 1.63 19.85
C VAL A 323 12.38 1.68 20.96
N ARG A 324 11.90 0.49 21.38
CA ARG A 324 10.93 0.31 22.46
C ARG A 324 11.37 -0.83 23.39
N GLY A 325 10.44 -1.69 23.80
CA GLY A 325 10.66 -2.71 24.84
C GLY A 325 10.94 -4.13 24.34
N SER A 326 10.93 -4.39 23.02
CA SER A 326 11.12 -5.75 22.50
C SER A 326 12.58 -6.13 22.21
N THR A 327 13.52 -5.25 22.56
CA THR A 327 14.97 -5.47 22.42
C THR A 327 15.69 -5.19 23.73
N ALA A 328 16.71 -6.00 24.05
CA ALA A 328 17.57 -5.88 25.23
C ALA A 328 18.98 -6.41 24.93
N PRO A 329 19.98 -6.22 25.81
CA PRO A 329 21.29 -6.85 25.65
C PRO A 329 21.20 -8.36 25.47
N ALA A 330 22.06 -8.91 24.64
CA ALA A 330 22.07 -10.35 24.33
C ALA A 330 22.19 -11.19 25.60
N PRO A 331 21.45 -12.32 25.71
CA PRO A 331 21.51 -13.20 26.88
C PRO A 331 22.90 -13.83 27.03
N GLY A 332 23.45 -13.78 28.25
CA GLY A 332 24.63 -14.55 28.63
C GLY A 332 25.95 -14.03 28.05
N ARG A 333 26.31 -12.80 28.34
CA ARG A 333 27.72 -12.42 28.52
C ARG A 333 28.06 -12.31 30.00
#